data_63520f15c6de82e04757007cbc4670e5
#
_entry.id   63520f15c6de82e04757007cbc4670e5
#
_cell.length_a   1.000
_cell.length_b   1.000
_cell.length_c   1.000
_cell.angle_alpha   90.00
_cell.angle_beta   90.00
_cell.angle_gamma   90.00
#
_symmetry.space_group_name_H-M   'P 1'
#
loop_
_entity.id
_entity.type
_entity.pdbx_description
1 polymer ?
#
loop_
_entity_poly.entity_id
_entity_poly.type
_entity_poly.pdbx_seq_one_letter_code
_entity_poly.pdbx_strand_id
1 'polypeptide(L)'
;MRMKETYAGDAIPKFTSDDEAEMAKLHEDDLILPGVKFGDVHRRMIARICTPLAEVVFKKWHSGRLMLVGDSAHKGGNNAIETAAAFTNALNRALKENPNRRLGSGQISEVFKSTQLVREPRVSRLVKASHDQQNIEASQASIQTAISSQFIKILSEEMQLAQFGDVTLDAISLDMLPIPNRPRRIAWHDERHRFANGTFDLSDLAYRSGRHYNGDLAIQAFTSSGAIDEFFGQIVAFFYPAATSSLTSPTFLTVSYLLVTVFALVPLVLVEGYRKRNRLTLVACASVWATVSIMLGVGMAFPIIFAVECLSSHSSAHFIPTTRAIPKHVADYLFIGVILGYAVPTLSIFLIDDSVVKQLAIFLFQFAPILVIGVVKACACLDGTAFQKQTEDHKEPLTKDDDTRDLLGLKNFYKRMFAVCASIHFLIIATMLITNGSLSRFFLPRNIYDTVNSLARGSELFFQADVVVLCLSMAVWGSVAIFDVYRTGLSNVKPLDGIALFLVGSVIVGPGAALHALWAWRETLMAKTSFGRVNEV
;
A
#
# COMPACT_ATOMS: atom_id res chain seq x y z
N MET A 1 1.00 -2.59 32.24
CA MET A 1 0.03 -3.45 32.91
C MET A 1 -1.18 -3.63 32.00
N ARG A 2 -1.49 -4.86 31.62
CA ARG A 2 -2.44 -5.16 30.55
C ARG A 2 -3.80 -5.45 31.15
N MET A 3 -4.80 -4.62 30.89
CA MET A 3 -6.20 -4.99 31.11
C MET A 3 -6.67 -5.79 29.90
N LYS A 4 -7.12 -7.02 30.11
CA LYS A 4 -7.69 -7.90 29.07
C LYS A 4 -9.14 -7.58 28.73
N GLU A 5 -9.79 -6.71 29.50
CA GLU A 5 -11.23 -6.49 29.42
C GLU A 5 -11.53 -5.01 29.21
N THR A 6 -12.44 -4.74 28.28
CA THR A 6 -12.97 -3.39 28.03
C THR A 6 -14.33 -3.28 28.67
N TYR A 7 -14.51 -2.29 29.53
CA TYR A 7 -15.76 -2.03 30.24
C TYR A 7 -16.44 -0.80 29.67
N ALA A 8 -17.78 -0.80 29.64
CA ALA A 8 -18.56 0.33 29.14
C ALA A 8 -19.59 0.78 30.17
N GLY A 9 -19.79 2.09 30.29
CA GLY A 9 -20.81 2.70 31.14
C GLY A 9 -20.62 2.34 32.62
N ASP A 10 -21.68 1.89 33.24
CA ASP A 10 -21.73 1.57 34.69
C ASP A 10 -21.00 0.27 35.07
N ALA A 11 -20.52 -0.50 34.09
CA ALA A 11 -19.79 -1.73 34.31
C ALA A 11 -18.27 -1.49 34.60
N ILE A 12 -17.81 -0.23 34.66
CA ILE A 12 -16.41 0.09 34.96
C ILE A 12 -16.09 -0.31 36.41
N PRO A 13 -15.15 -1.26 36.65
CA PRO A 13 -14.85 -1.73 37.99
C PRO A 13 -14.17 -0.63 38.84
N LYS A 14 -14.44 -0.64 40.11
CA LYS A 14 -13.66 0.12 41.09
C LYS A 14 -12.60 -0.82 41.67
N PHE A 15 -11.38 -0.56 41.38
CA PHE A 15 -10.27 -1.35 41.89
C PHE A 15 -9.96 -0.99 43.34
N THR A 16 -9.70 -2.03 44.15
CA THR A 16 -9.30 -1.92 45.54
C THR A 16 -7.78 -2.07 45.68
N SER A 17 -7.26 -1.85 46.89
CA SER A 17 -5.84 -2.14 47.21
C SER A 17 -5.50 -3.63 47.10
N ASP A 18 -6.47 -4.52 47.28
CA ASP A 18 -6.26 -5.97 47.15
C ASP A 18 -6.15 -6.36 45.67
N ASP A 19 -6.96 -5.77 44.79
CA ASP A 19 -6.86 -5.95 43.33
C ASP A 19 -5.49 -5.44 42.82
N GLU A 20 -5.02 -4.32 43.37
CA GLU A 20 -3.68 -3.78 43.02
C GLU A 20 -2.58 -4.73 43.44
N ALA A 21 -2.66 -5.29 44.66
CA ALA A 21 -1.66 -6.21 45.18
C ALA A 21 -1.64 -7.54 44.42
N GLU A 22 -2.81 -8.08 44.06
CA GLU A 22 -2.92 -9.28 43.23
C GLU A 22 -2.32 -9.07 41.85
N MET A 23 -2.59 -7.93 41.23
CA MET A 23 -2.09 -7.57 39.92
C MET A 23 -0.56 -7.34 39.97
N ALA A 24 -0.05 -6.70 41.02
CA ALA A 24 1.38 -6.53 41.22
C ALA A 24 2.13 -7.85 41.36
N LYS A 25 1.53 -8.82 42.06
CA LYS A 25 2.06 -10.18 42.21
C LYS A 25 2.06 -10.95 40.89
N LEU A 26 1.00 -10.80 40.07
CA LEU A 26 0.89 -11.46 38.76
C LEU A 26 2.01 -11.01 37.81
N HIS A 27 2.46 -9.77 37.93
CA HIS A 27 3.45 -9.15 37.05
C HIS A 27 4.82 -8.96 37.70
N GLU A 28 5.06 -9.54 38.88
CA GLU A 28 6.29 -9.32 39.67
C GLU A 28 7.58 -9.62 38.89
N ASP A 29 7.54 -10.66 38.03
CA ASP A 29 8.67 -11.14 37.25
C ASP A 29 8.78 -10.50 35.85
N ASP A 30 7.84 -9.64 35.45
CA ASP A 30 7.89 -8.98 34.15
C ASP A 30 9.09 -8.03 34.07
N LEU A 31 9.92 -8.21 33.01
CA LEU A 31 11.09 -7.34 32.76
C LEU A 31 10.63 -5.99 32.20
N ILE A 32 10.97 -4.91 32.91
CA ILE A 32 10.74 -3.52 32.46
C ILE A 32 11.96 -3.01 31.68
N LEU A 33 13.15 -3.34 32.14
CA LEU A 33 14.44 -3.04 31.53
C LEU A 33 15.38 -4.25 31.70
N PRO A 34 16.46 -4.35 30.92
CA PRO A 34 17.45 -5.40 31.15
C PRO A 34 17.93 -5.38 32.62
N GLY A 35 17.64 -6.48 33.35
CA GLY A 35 18.02 -6.65 34.76
C GLY A 35 17.09 -5.99 35.80
N VAL A 36 15.99 -5.35 35.38
CA VAL A 36 15.02 -4.70 36.29
C VAL A 36 13.64 -5.32 36.07
N LYS A 37 13.09 -5.95 37.10
CA LYS A 37 11.75 -6.53 37.11
C LYS A 37 10.71 -5.51 37.60
N PHE A 38 9.44 -5.69 37.22
CA PHE A 38 8.31 -4.89 37.72
C PHE A 38 8.25 -4.91 39.26
N GLY A 39 8.45 -6.06 39.89
CA GLY A 39 8.50 -6.19 41.33
C GLY A 39 9.54 -5.31 42.03
N ASP A 40 10.70 -5.08 41.38
CA ASP A 40 11.74 -4.20 41.93
C ASP A 40 11.31 -2.74 41.95
N VAL A 41 10.59 -2.31 40.92
CA VAL A 41 10.03 -0.95 40.84
C VAL A 41 8.84 -0.83 41.77
N HIS A 42 7.93 -1.81 41.79
CA HIS A 42 6.74 -1.80 42.63
C HIS A 42 7.06 -1.70 44.13
N ARG A 43 8.08 -2.43 44.61
CA ARG A 43 8.54 -2.34 46.02
C ARG A 43 9.07 -0.97 46.41
N ARG A 44 9.54 -0.18 45.47
CA ARG A 44 10.11 1.17 45.69
C ARG A 44 9.11 2.31 45.45
N MET A 45 7.90 2.02 45.03
CA MET A 45 6.88 3.04 44.77
C MET A 45 6.45 3.70 46.08
N ILE A 46 6.43 5.04 46.09
CA ILE A 46 5.99 5.86 47.24
C ILE A 46 4.46 5.97 47.29
N ALA A 47 3.83 6.07 46.10
CA ALA A 47 2.37 6.12 45.95
C ALA A 47 1.95 5.24 44.80
N ARG A 48 0.78 4.60 44.93
CA ARG A 48 0.21 3.66 43.98
C ARG A 48 -1.27 3.93 43.80
N ILE A 49 -1.74 3.84 42.57
CA ILE A 49 -3.16 3.95 42.23
C ILE A 49 -3.47 2.94 41.13
N CYS A 50 -4.48 2.13 41.33
CA CYS A 50 -5.07 1.28 40.31
C CYS A 50 -6.40 1.88 39.90
N THR A 51 -6.49 2.39 38.66
CA THR A 51 -7.68 3.02 38.14
C THR A 51 -7.89 2.65 36.67
N PRO A 52 -9.11 2.45 36.21
CA PRO A 52 -9.39 2.27 34.80
C PRO A 52 -9.06 3.57 34.05
N LEU A 53 -8.41 3.43 32.90
CA LEU A 53 -8.18 4.56 32.01
C LEU A 53 -9.41 4.76 31.13
N ALA A 54 -10.23 5.76 31.49
CA ALA A 54 -11.40 6.10 30.71
C ALA A 54 -11.02 6.73 29.36
N GLU A 55 -11.57 6.20 28.27
CA GLU A 55 -11.45 6.76 26.94
C GLU A 55 -12.77 7.39 26.55
N VAL A 56 -12.87 8.71 26.70
CA VAL A 56 -14.11 9.44 26.50
C VAL A 56 -13.90 10.63 25.58
N VAL A 57 -14.79 10.81 24.63
CA VAL A 57 -15.04 12.07 23.93
C VAL A 57 -16.52 12.37 24.09
N PHE A 58 -16.85 13.42 24.85
CA PHE A 58 -18.25 13.80 25.06
C PHE A 58 -18.82 14.42 23.78
N LYS A 59 -20.10 14.17 23.53
CA LYS A 59 -20.80 14.73 22.35
C LYS A 59 -21.10 16.23 22.50
N LYS A 60 -21.16 16.75 23.71
CA LYS A 60 -21.47 18.14 24.00
C LYS A 60 -20.46 18.71 24.98
N TRP A 61 -19.69 19.70 24.54
CA TRP A 61 -18.62 20.30 25.33
C TRP A 61 -19.02 21.63 25.97
N HIS A 62 -20.14 22.23 25.59
CA HIS A 62 -20.54 23.52 26.14
C HIS A 62 -22.04 23.60 26.41
N SER A 63 -22.40 24.47 27.37
CA SER A 63 -23.80 24.82 27.65
C SER A 63 -23.86 26.23 28.22
N GLY A 64 -24.59 27.12 27.56
CA GLY A 64 -24.69 28.51 27.95
C GLY A 64 -23.30 29.19 27.93
N ARG A 65 -22.84 29.60 29.11
CA ARG A 65 -21.54 30.27 29.30
C ARG A 65 -20.47 29.35 29.89
N LEU A 66 -20.69 28.06 29.94
CA LEU A 66 -19.76 27.05 30.44
C LEU A 66 -19.25 26.22 29.26
N MET A 67 -17.95 25.96 29.24
CA MET A 67 -17.30 25.04 28.31
C MET A 67 -16.43 24.07 29.09
N LEU A 68 -16.51 22.79 28.73
CA LEU A 68 -15.63 21.73 29.20
C LEU A 68 -14.39 21.67 28.31
N VAL A 69 -13.22 21.53 28.91
CA VAL A 69 -11.92 21.47 28.21
C VAL A 69 -11.07 20.40 28.87
N GLY A 70 -10.21 19.75 28.10
CA GLY A 70 -9.34 18.68 28.58
C GLY A 70 -10.11 17.44 29.03
N ASP A 71 -9.68 16.77 30.06
CA ASP A 71 -10.23 15.49 30.53
C ASP A 71 -11.72 15.57 30.90
N SER A 72 -12.26 16.76 31.14
CA SER A 72 -13.69 16.96 31.33
C SER A 72 -14.51 16.94 30.02
N ALA A 73 -13.88 17.03 28.87
CA ALA A 73 -14.51 16.97 27.55
C ALA A 73 -13.98 15.79 26.73
N HIS A 74 -12.70 15.47 26.84
CA HIS A 74 -12.03 14.45 26.06
C HIS A 74 -10.69 14.06 26.69
N LYS A 75 -10.25 12.82 26.45
CA LYS A 75 -8.98 12.28 26.94
C LYS A 75 -7.76 12.98 26.32
N GLY A 76 -6.71 13.15 27.14
CA GLY A 76 -5.34 13.46 26.73
C GLY A 76 -4.90 14.90 26.97
N GLY A 77 -3.79 15.07 27.74
CA GLY A 77 -3.24 16.38 28.11
C GLY A 77 -2.87 17.26 26.92
N ASN A 78 -2.25 16.69 25.87
CA ASN A 78 -1.94 17.41 24.64
C ASN A 78 -3.20 17.89 23.92
N ASN A 79 -4.26 17.09 23.90
CA ASN A 79 -5.57 17.49 23.38
C ASN A 79 -6.15 18.68 24.15
N ALA A 80 -5.94 18.74 25.46
CA ALA A 80 -6.37 19.87 26.29
C ALA A 80 -5.66 21.17 25.89
N ILE A 81 -4.34 21.12 25.66
CA ILE A 81 -3.53 22.26 25.22
C ILE A 81 -4.00 22.75 23.84
N GLU A 82 -4.18 21.84 22.90
CA GLU A 82 -4.70 22.19 21.56
C GLU A 82 -6.12 22.78 21.61
N THR A 83 -6.98 22.28 22.50
CA THR A 83 -8.34 22.81 22.66
C THR A 83 -8.30 24.21 23.28
N ALA A 84 -7.39 24.47 24.21
CA ALA A 84 -7.17 25.81 24.74
C ALA A 84 -6.66 26.77 23.65
N ALA A 85 -5.76 26.33 22.78
CA ALA A 85 -5.28 27.13 21.65
C ALA A 85 -6.42 27.43 20.64
N ALA A 86 -7.23 26.43 20.29
CA ALA A 86 -8.40 26.61 19.41
C ALA A 86 -9.42 27.61 20.00
N PHE A 87 -9.73 27.45 21.29
CA PHE A 87 -10.59 28.38 22.02
C PHE A 87 -10.05 29.81 22.01
N THR A 88 -8.75 29.97 22.31
CA THR A 88 -8.08 31.27 22.32
C THR A 88 -8.14 31.93 20.95
N ASN A 89 -7.91 31.19 19.87
CA ASN A 89 -8.01 31.70 18.50
C ASN A 89 -9.44 32.15 18.16
N ALA A 90 -10.44 31.32 18.49
CA ALA A 90 -11.86 31.64 18.26
C ALA A 90 -12.29 32.88 19.07
N LEU A 91 -11.89 32.95 20.33
CA LEU A 91 -12.18 34.09 21.21
C LEU A 91 -11.53 35.39 20.69
N ASN A 92 -10.24 35.32 20.30
CA ASN A 92 -9.51 36.48 19.78
C ASN A 92 -10.15 37.00 18.47
N ARG A 93 -10.61 36.11 17.59
CA ARG A 93 -11.35 36.51 16.38
C ARG A 93 -12.65 37.23 16.72
N ALA A 94 -13.47 36.63 17.59
CA ALA A 94 -14.73 37.24 18.01
C ALA A 94 -14.54 38.62 18.70
N LEU A 95 -13.46 38.79 19.50
CA LEU A 95 -13.14 40.07 20.14
C LEU A 95 -12.63 41.10 19.13
N LYS A 96 -11.93 40.71 18.08
CA LYS A 96 -11.47 41.64 17.02
C LYS A 96 -12.62 42.14 16.15
N GLU A 97 -13.60 41.25 15.91
CA GLU A 97 -14.81 41.59 15.13
C GLU A 97 -15.79 42.46 15.91
N ASN A 98 -15.62 42.55 17.23
CA ASN A 98 -16.53 43.33 18.08
C ASN A 98 -15.84 44.64 18.52
N PRO A 99 -16.31 45.81 18.06
CA PRO A 99 -15.69 47.13 18.33
C PRO A 99 -15.55 47.41 19.83
N ASN A 100 -16.51 46.98 20.64
CA ASN A 100 -16.55 47.24 22.08
C ASN A 100 -15.76 46.23 22.90
N ARG A 101 -15.17 45.18 22.27
CA ARG A 101 -14.47 44.06 22.94
C ARG A 101 -15.29 43.38 24.06
N ARG A 102 -16.62 43.45 23.99
CA ARG A 102 -17.54 42.79 24.90
C ARG A 102 -18.41 41.80 24.11
N LEU A 103 -18.42 40.55 24.54
CA LEU A 103 -19.19 39.51 23.90
C LEU A 103 -20.47 39.25 24.66
N GLY A 104 -21.58 39.23 23.94
CA GLY A 104 -22.85 38.80 24.45
C GLY A 104 -22.92 37.26 24.59
N SER A 105 -23.90 36.75 25.33
CA SER A 105 -24.02 35.30 25.56
C SER A 105 -24.14 34.46 24.29
N GLY A 106 -24.79 35.00 23.23
CA GLY A 106 -24.88 34.34 21.93
C GLY A 106 -23.51 34.22 21.24
N GLN A 107 -22.71 35.30 21.27
CA GLN A 107 -21.36 35.32 20.69
C GLN A 107 -20.41 34.37 21.45
N ILE A 108 -20.53 34.29 22.78
CA ILE A 108 -19.75 33.33 23.59
C ILE A 108 -20.14 31.89 23.21
N SER A 109 -21.43 31.62 23.06
CA SER A 109 -21.91 30.30 22.63
C SER A 109 -21.38 29.91 21.26
N GLU A 110 -21.28 30.86 20.33
CA GLU A 110 -20.73 30.61 19.00
C GLU A 110 -19.21 30.36 19.04
N VAL A 111 -18.46 31.05 19.90
CA VAL A 111 -17.04 30.78 20.16
C VAL A 111 -16.86 29.35 20.67
N PHE A 112 -17.68 28.89 21.60
CA PHE A 112 -17.61 27.53 22.14
C PHE A 112 -17.96 26.49 21.06
N LYS A 113 -19.02 26.73 20.30
CA LYS A 113 -19.47 25.86 19.20
C LYS A 113 -18.40 25.73 18.12
N SER A 114 -17.80 26.85 17.70
CA SER A 114 -16.72 26.83 16.70
C SER A 114 -15.48 26.10 17.21
N THR A 115 -15.15 26.25 18.49
CA THR A 115 -14.05 25.51 19.14
C THR A 115 -14.31 24.01 19.11
N GLN A 116 -15.50 23.57 19.52
CA GLN A 116 -15.87 22.15 19.48
C GLN A 116 -15.84 21.61 18.05
N LEU A 117 -16.44 22.33 17.09
CA LEU A 117 -16.53 21.90 15.68
C LEU A 117 -15.15 21.64 15.07
N VAL A 118 -14.17 22.50 15.37
CA VAL A 118 -12.79 22.35 14.87
C VAL A 118 -12.04 21.24 15.58
N ARG A 119 -12.30 21.04 16.88
CA ARG A 119 -11.52 20.10 17.70
C ARG A 119 -12.04 18.67 17.74
N GLU A 120 -13.36 18.48 17.73
CA GLU A 120 -13.99 17.17 17.94
C GLU A 120 -13.52 16.11 16.94
N PRO A 121 -13.41 16.38 15.63
CA PRO A 121 -12.93 15.37 14.68
C PRO A 121 -11.49 14.92 14.97
N ARG A 122 -10.60 15.87 15.26
CA ARG A 122 -9.20 15.57 15.58
C ARG A 122 -9.06 14.80 16.89
N VAL A 123 -9.76 15.26 17.95
CA VAL A 123 -9.77 14.59 19.25
C VAL A 123 -10.27 13.16 19.14
N SER A 124 -11.38 12.94 18.42
CA SER A 124 -11.94 11.60 18.19
C SER A 124 -10.96 10.68 17.49
N ARG A 125 -10.24 11.20 16.47
CA ARG A 125 -9.19 10.48 15.77
C ARG A 125 -8.02 10.12 16.71
N LEU A 126 -7.54 11.06 17.50
CA LEU A 126 -6.41 10.84 18.40
C LEU A 126 -6.74 9.86 19.54
N VAL A 127 -7.95 9.94 20.10
CA VAL A 127 -8.41 8.99 21.12
C VAL A 127 -8.52 7.59 20.51
N LYS A 128 -9.07 7.44 19.30
CA LYS A 128 -9.10 6.17 18.59
C LYS A 128 -7.68 5.63 18.31
N ALA A 129 -6.77 6.47 17.81
CA ALA A 129 -5.39 6.06 17.56
C ALA A 129 -4.67 5.61 18.84
N SER A 130 -4.91 6.30 19.97
CA SER A 130 -4.41 5.89 21.29
C SER A 130 -4.97 4.52 21.72
N HIS A 131 -6.26 4.28 21.48
CA HIS A 131 -6.90 2.99 21.75
C HIS A 131 -6.28 1.86 20.90
N ASP A 132 -6.13 2.10 19.61
CA ASP A 132 -5.55 1.13 18.67
C ASP A 132 -4.10 0.80 19.05
N GLN A 133 -3.31 1.80 19.44
CA GLN A 133 -1.95 1.62 19.94
C GLN A 133 -1.92 0.80 21.24
N GLN A 134 -2.81 1.07 22.19
CA GLN A 134 -2.92 0.28 23.42
C GLN A 134 -3.29 -1.18 23.15
N ASN A 135 -4.17 -1.44 22.18
CA ASN A 135 -4.54 -2.80 21.78
C ASN A 135 -3.35 -3.55 21.17
N ILE A 136 -2.52 -2.87 20.36
CA ILE A 136 -1.28 -3.43 19.80
C ILE A 136 -0.30 -3.78 20.93
N GLU A 137 -0.06 -2.85 21.85
CA GLU A 137 0.86 -3.04 22.98
C GLU A 137 0.35 -4.09 23.98
N ALA A 138 -0.96 -4.16 24.19
CA ALA A 138 -1.59 -5.16 25.05
C ALA A 138 -1.63 -6.57 24.44
N SER A 139 -1.16 -6.76 23.20
CA SER A 139 -1.18 -8.06 22.48
C SER A 139 -2.58 -8.69 22.48
N GLN A 140 -3.63 -7.89 22.41
CA GLN A 140 -5.00 -8.39 22.25
C GLN A 140 -5.14 -8.83 20.79
N ALA A 141 -4.98 -10.13 20.62
CA ALA A 141 -4.66 -10.77 19.38
C ALA A 141 -5.80 -10.76 18.37
N SER A 142 -5.68 -9.85 17.42
CA SER A 142 -6.07 -10.16 16.05
C SER A 142 -4.81 -10.51 15.25
N ILE A 143 -4.96 -11.30 14.17
CA ILE A 143 -3.87 -11.56 13.21
C ILE A 143 -3.25 -10.23 12.74
N GLN A 144 -4.04 -9.18 12.63
CA GLN A 144 -3.61 -7.83 12.29
C GLN A 144 -2.66 -7.24 13.33
N THR A 145 -2.92 -7.44 14.63
CA THR A 145 -2.04 -6.98 15.72
C THR A 145 -0.71 -7.73 15.73
N ALA A 146 -0.72 -9.03 15.46
CA ALA A 146 0.50 -9.83 15.36
C ALA A 146 1.37 -9.39 14.17
N ILE A 147 0.76 -9.14 13.01
CA ILE A 147 1.46 -8.61 11.82
C ILE A 147 2.02 -7.22 12.12
N SER A 148 1.23 -6.31 12.70
CA SER A 148 1.66 -4.94 13.04
C SER A 148 2.81 -4.93 14.04
N SER A 149 2.78 -5.79 15.06
CA SER A 149 3.86 -5.87 16.07
C SER A 149 5.18 -6.38 15.49
N GLN A 150 5.14 -7.26 14.49
CA GLN A 150 6.34 -7.70 13.77
C GLN A 150 6.82 -6.60 12.79
N PHE A 151 5.89 -5.89 12.16
CA PHE A 151 6.22 -4.79 11.24
C PHE A 151 6.93 -3.64 11.97
N ILE A 152 6.49 -3.27 13.17
CA ILE A 152 7.12 -2.24 14.00
C ILE A 152 8.58 -2.57 14.33
N LYS A 153 8.91 -3.86 14.52
CA LYS A 153 10.30 -4.30 14.79
C LYS A 153 11.23 -4.17 13.58
N ILE A 154 10.67 -4.15 12.37
CA ILE A 154 11.41 -4.03 11.10
C ILE A 154 11.54 -2.57 10.68
N LEU A 155 10.67 -1.68 11.17
CA LEU A 155 10.73 -0.25 10.87
C LEU A 155 12.00 0.38 11.45
N SER A 156 12.70 1.18 10.63
CA SER A 156 13.82 1.99 11.12
C SER A 156 13.36 2.98 12.19
N GLU A 157 14.28 3.42 13.05
CA GLU A 157 13.98 4.46 14.06
C GLU A 157 13.39 5.72 13.44
N GLU A 158 13.81 6.08 12.23
CA GLU A 158 13.28 7.25 11.50
C GLU A 158 11.82 7.07 11.09
N MET A 159 11.43 5.85 10.66
CA MET A 159 10.03 5.54 10.33
C MET A 159 9.15 5.51 11.58
N GLN A 160 9.67 5.02 12.70
CA GLN A 160 8.95 5.06 13.98
C GLN A 160 8.75 6.52 14.45
N LEU A 161 9.78 7.36 14.36
CA LEU A 161 9.67 8.78 14.68
C LEU A 161 8.70 9.52 13.73
N ALA A 162 8.65 9.16 12.47
CA ALA A 162 7.68 9.71 11.51
C ALA A 162 6.24 9.37 11.92
N GLN A 163 5.98 8.13 12.33
CA GLN A 163 4.67 7.70 12.82
C GLN A 163 4.22 8.48 14.08
N PHE A 164 5.14 8.72 15.02
CA PHE A 164 4.87 9.58 16.18
C PHE A 164 4.69 11.04 15.78
N GLY A 165 5.41 11.51 14.77
CA GLY A 165 5.27 12.86 14.22
C GLY A 165 3.88 13.11 13.64
N ASP A 166 3.31 12.16 12.92
CA ASP A 166 2.00 12.27 12.28
C ASP A 166 0.86 12.53 13.27
N VAL A 167 0.98 12.00 14.50
CA VAL A 167 0.01 12.30 15.58
C VAL A 167 0.04 13.78 15.98
N THR A 168 1.16 14.46 15.82
CA THR A 168 1.35 15.86 16.25
C THR A 168 1.17 16.88 15.13
N LEU A 169 1.17 16.46 13.88
CA LEU A 169 1.24 17.34 12.71
C LEU A 169 0.04 18.27 12.51
N ASP A 170 -1.14 17.88 12.97
CA ASP A 170 -2.35 18.71 12.88
C ASP A 170 -2.63 19.52 14.16
N ALA A 171 -1.65 19.67 15.02
CA ALA A 171 -1.81 20.41 16.27
C ALA A 171 -2.12 21.89 16.01
N ILE A 172 -3.13 22.39 16.69
CA ILE A 172 -3.53 23.81 16.56
C ILE A 172 -2.55 24.69 17.30
N SER A 173 -1.97 25.66 16.60
CA SER A 173 -1.13 26.72 17.16
C SER A 173 -1.94 27.97 17.46
N LEU A 174 -1.35 28.92 18.19
CA LEU A 174 -1.96 30.22 18.46
C LEU A 174 -1.75 31.16 17.26
N ASP A 175 -2.84 31.56 16.59
CA ASP A 175 -2.82 32.40 15.40
C ASP A 175 -2.08 33.76 15.62
N MET A 176 -2.01 34.20 16.87
CA MET A 176 -1.40 35.50 17.25
C MET A 176 0.09 35.43 17.52
N LEU A 177 0.66 34.23 17.60
CA LEU A 177 2.10 34.06 17.88
C LEU A 177 2.83 33.66 16.59
N PRO A 178 4.04 34.21 16.38
CA PRO A 178 4.87 33.78 15.27
C PRO A 178 5.27 32.31 15.46
N ILE A 179 5.23 31.54 14.39
CA ILE A 179 5.72 30.17 14.40
C ILE A 179 7.23 30.22 14.61
N PRO A 180 7.76 29.54 15.64
CA PRO A 180 9.20 29.56 15.92
C PRO A 180 9.95 28.85 14.79
N ASN A 181 10.96 29.53 14.24
CA ASN A 181 11.85 28.93 13.23
C ASN A 181 12.78 27.92 13.94
N ARG A 182 12.36 26.65 13.98
CA ARG A 182 13.16 25.56 14.57
C ARG A 182 13.48 24.54 13.47
N PRO A 183 14.74 24.13 13.32
CA PRO A 183 15.08 23.04 12.45
C PRO A 183 14.39 21.76 12.97
N ARG A 184 13.52 21.16 12.15
CA ARG A 184 12.76 19.94 12.46
C ARG A 184 12.88 18.98 11.30
N ARG A 185 12.96 17.69 11.61
CA ARG A 185 12.86 16.64 10.60
C ARG A 185 11.44 16.52 10.03
N ILE A 186 10.44 16.81 10.88
CA ILE A 186 9.01 16.71 10.53
C ILE A 186 8.39 18.09 10.73
N ALA A 187 7.82 18.64 9.66
CA ALA A 187 7.15 19.94 9.68
C ALA A 187 5.80 19.87 10.42
N TRP A 188 5.41 20.93 11.12
CA TRP A 188 4.05 21.08 11.65
C TRP A 188 3.06 21.34 10.51
N HIS A 189 1.76 21.13 10.78
CA HIS A 189 0.73 21.33 9.76
C HIS A 189 0.70 22.75 9.18
N ASP A 190 0.88 23.76 9.99
CA ASP A 190 0.98 25.16 9.60
C ASP A 190 2.30 25.52 8.90
N GLU A 191 3.38 24.78 9.15
CA GLU A 191 4.63 24.83 8.40
C GLU A 191 4.49 24.11 7.05
N ARG A 192 3.64 23.09 6.92
CA ARG A 192 3.39 22.35 5.67
C ARG A 192 2.84 23.21 4.54
N HIS A 193 2.10 24.26 4.82
CA HIS A 193 1.66 25.22 3.79
C HIS A 193 2.84 25.91 3.09
N ARG A 194 4.03 25.92 3.72
CA ARG A 194 5.29 26.41 3.14
C ARG A 194 6.16 25.29 2.56
N PHE A 195 5.94 24.04 2.99
CA PHE A 195 6.73 22.86 2.65
C PHE A 195 5.86 21.62 2.44
N ALA A 196 4.71 21.76 1.79
CA ALA A 196 3.80 20.64 1.50
C ALA A 196 4.51 19.58 0.63
N ASN A 197 5.26 18.69 1.26
CA ASN A 197 6.10 17.69 0.62
C ASN A 197 5.42 16.33 0.53
N GLY A 198 4.22 16.17 1.08
CA GLY A 198 3.55 14.88 1.14
C GLY A 198 2.45 14.75 0.10
N THR A 199 2.68 14.01 -0.96
CA THR A 199 1.63 13.64 -1.92
C THR A 199 0.50 12.90 -1.23
N PHE A 200 0.81 12.09 -0.23
CA PHE A 200 -0.17 11.38 0.59
C PHE A 200 -1.00 12.32 1.46
N ASP A 201 -0.42 13.38 2.01
CA ASP A 201 -1.15 14.40 2.77
C ASP A 201 -2.18 15.13 1.91
N LEU A 202 -1.84 15.42 0.65
CA LEU A 202 -2.74 16.05 -0.30
C LEU A 202 -3.86 15.12 -0.73
N SER A 203 -3.62 13.82 -0.84
CA SER A 203 -4.66 12.82 -1.13
C SER A 203 -5.60 12.63 0.05
N ASP A 204 -5.08 12.62 1.28
CA ASP A 204 -5.88 12.59 2.52
C ASP A 204 -6.77 13.84 2.63
N LEU A 205 -6.21 15.02 2.34
CA LEU A 205 -6.97 16.28 2.33
C LEU A 205 -8.08 16.25 1.27
N ALA A 206 -7.81 15.76 0.07
CA ALA A 206 -8.81 15.64 -0.98
C ALA A 206 -9.94 14.67 -0.56
N TYR A 207 -9.60 13.52 -0.02
CA TYR A 207 -10.58 12.56 0.51
C TYR A 207 -11.42 13.17 1.63
N ARG A 208 -10.79 13.78 2.65
CA ARG A 208 -11.49 14.36 3.82
C ARG A 208 -12.34 15.60 3.47
N SER A 209 -11.94 16.35 2.47
CA SER A 209 -12.76 17.48 1.98
C SER A 209 -14.01 17.03 1.23
N GLY A 210 -14.10 15.75 0.86
CA GLY A 210 -15.15 15.18 0.04
C GLY A 210 -15.13 15.67 -1.41
N ARG A 211 -14.01 16.28 -1.84
CA ARG A 211 -13.85 16.80 -3.20
C ARG A 211 -12.45 16.58 -3.74
N HIS A 212 -12.36 16.21 -4.99
CA HIS A 212 -11.11 16.16 -5.73
C HIS A 212 -10.61 17.57 -6.09
N TYR A 213 -9.36 17.66 -6.54
CA TYR A 213 -8.70 18.93 -6.92
C TYR A 213 -9.44 19.72 -8.00
N ASN A 214 -10.21 19.05 -8.85
CA ASN A 214 -11.02 19.66 -9.93
C ASN A 214 -12.45 20.02 -9.49
N GLY A 215 -12.81 19.81 -8.21
CA GLY A 215 -14.11 20.08 -7.63
C GLY A 215 -15.12 18.92 -7.69
N ASP A 216 -14.80 17.82 -8.36
CA ASP A 216 -15.65 16.62 -8.38
C ASP A 216 -15.84 16.04 -6.98
N LEU A 217 -17.01 15.46 -6.72
CA LEU A 217 -17.30 14.81 -5.44
C LEU A 217 -16.48 13.52 -5.29
N ALA A 218 -15.79 13.39 -4.16
CA ALA A 218 -15.06 12.18 -3.80
C ALA A 218 -15.99 11.16 -3.13
N ILE A 219 -15.90 9.89 -3.54
CA ILE A 219 -16.64 8.80 -2.89
C ILE A 219 -16.05 8.59 -1.48
N GLN A 220 -16.93 8.66 -0.48
CA GLN A 220 -16.53 8.54 0.94
C GLN A 220 -16.67 7.11 1.49
N ALA A 221 -17.39 6.23 0.80
CA ALA A 221 -17.64 4.85 1.23
C ALA A 221 -17.61 3.90 0.03
N PHE A 222 -16.63 3.02 0.00
CA PHE A 222 -16.49 1.90 -0.95
C PHE A 222 -16.91 0.59 -0.30
N THR A 223 -16.85 0.52 1.03
CA THR A 223 -17.15 -0.65 1.84
C THR A 223 -18.02 -0.25 3.04
N SER A 224 -18.21 -1.15 3.99
CA SER A 224 -18.89 -0.88 5.25
C SER A 224 -17.93 -0.52 6.41
N SER A 225 -16.62 -0.39 6.13
CA SER A 225 -15.59 -0.15 7.14
C SER A 225 -14.89 1.19 6.90
N GLY A 226 -15.06 2.14 7.81
CA GLY A 226 -14.51 3.49 7.66
C GLY A 226 -12.97 3.54 7.49
N ALA A 227 -12.21 2.64 8.12
CA ALA A 227 -10.76 2.60 7.96
C ALA A 227 -10.34 2.08 6.56
N ILE A 228 -11.10 1.14 6.01
CA ILE A 228 -10.88 0.63 4.65
C ILE A 228 -11.28 1.69 3.63
N ASP A 229 -12.39 2.39 3.87
CA ASP A 229 -12.86 3.47 3.00
C ASP A 229 -11.89 4.64 2.97
N GLU A 230 -11.31 5.01 4.12
CA GLU A 230 -10.27 6.05 4.18
C GLU A 230 -9.03 5.64 3.36
N PHE A 231 -8.55 4.42 3.50
CA PHE A 231 -7.41 3.90 2.75
C PHE A 231 -7.65 3.92 1.23
N PHE A 232 -8.78 3.37 0.77
CA PHE A 232 -9.10 3.36 -0.67
C PHE A 232 -9.44 4.74 -1.20
N GLY A 233 -10.08 5.59 -0.39
CA GLY A 233 -10.36 6.97 -0.75
C GLY A 233 -9.09 7.78 -1.01
N GLN A 234 -8.06 7.58 -0.22
CA GLN A 234 -6.74 8.20 -0.43
C GLN A 234 -6.08 7.70 -1.72
N ILE A 235 -6.13 6.38 -1.99
CA ILE A 235 -5.61 5.81 -3.24
C ILE A 235 -6.36 6.38 -4.44
N VAL A 236 -7.70 6.43 -4.39
CA VAL A 236 -8.51 7.00 -5.46
C VAL A 236 -8.15 8.46 -5.68
N ALA A 237 -8.09 9.27 -4.63
CA ALA A 237 -7.72 10.69 -4.72
C ALA A 237 -6.32 10.88 -5.32
N PHE A 238 -5.39 9.98 -5.02
CA PHE A 238 -4.02 10.00 -5.53
C PHE A 238 -3.94 9.71 -7.04
N PHE A 239 -4.72 8.75 -7.55
CA PHE A 239 -4.76 8.41 -8.98
C PHE A 239 -5.65 9.33 -9.80
N TYR A 240 -6.60 10.02 -9.18
CA TYR A 240 -7.61 10.81 -9.86
C TYR A 240 -7.05 11.93 -10.77
N PRO A 241 -5.98 12.67 -10.39
CA PRO A 241 -5.35 13.65 -11.28
C PRO A 241 -4.86 13.07 -12.60
N ALA A 242 -4.29 11.85 -12.57
CA ALA A 242 -3.84 11.17 -13.78
C ALA A 242 -5.03 10.72 -14.64
N ALA A 243 -6.09 10.22 -14.00
CA ALA A 243 -7.31 9.73 -14.65
C ALA A 243 -8.13 10.84 -15.34
N THR A 244 -7.97 12.10 -14.90
CA THR A 244 -8.69 13.27 -15.45
C THR A 244 -7.81 14.19 -16.29
N SER A 245 -6.52 13.86 -16.43
CA SER A 245 -5.59 14.63 -17.24
C SER A 245 -5.78 14.36 -18.74
N SER A 246 -5.36 15.32 -19.59
CA SER A 246 -5.43 15.12 -21.04
C SER A 246 -4.55 13.96 -21.51
N LEU A 247 -4.96 13.26 -22.56
CA LEU A 247 -4.27 12.09 -23.12
C LEU A 247 -2.83 12.37 -23.58
N THR A 248 -2.47 13.62 -23.78
CA THR A 248 -1.12 14.05 -24.18
C THR A 248 -0.32 14.65 -23.02
N SER A 249 -0.90 14.73 -21.83
CA SER A 249 -0.22 15.28 -20.66
C SER A 249 0.93 14.37 -20.20
N PRO A 250 2.02 14.94 -19.66
CA PRO A 250 3.10 14.14 -19.09
C PRO A 250 2.61 13.14 -18.05
N THR A 251 1.72 13.57 -17.17
CA THR A 251 1.17 12.71 -16.10
C THR A 251 0.43 11.51 -16.66
N PHE A 252 -0.48 11.72 -17.65
CA PHE A 252 -1.20 10.63 -18.30
C PHE A 252 -0.24 9.63 -18.97
N LEU A 253 0.74 10.13 -19.73
CA LEU A 253 1.67 9.27 -20.47
C LEU A 253 2.59 8.46 -19.52
N THR A 254 3.05 9.09 -18.42
CA THR A 254 3.85 8.39 -17.40
C THR A 254 3.04 7.31 -16.70
N VAL A 255 1.81 7.60 -16.27
CA VAL A 255 0.94 6.61 -15.63
C VAL A 255 0.55 5.50 -16.61
N SER A 256 0.24 5.85 -17.85
CA SER A 256 -0.06 4.85 -18.89
C SER A 256 1.13 3.91 -19.10
N TYR A 257 2.36 4.43 -19.14
CA TYR A 257 3.56 3.61 -19.25
C TYR A 257 3.75 2.70 -18.03
N LEU A 258 3.52 3.22 -16.82
CA LEU A 258 3.55 2.44 -15.58
C LEU A 258 2.54 1.29 -15.64
N LEU A 259 1.29 1.60 -15.97
CA LEU A 259 0.20 0.61 -16.02
C LEU A 259 0.46 -0.49 -17.06
N VAL A 260 1.04 -0.16 -18.22
CA VAL A 260 1.45 -1.14 -19.23
C VAL A 260 2.62 -2.00 -18.74
N THR A 261 3.55 -1.41 -18.00
CA THR A 261 4.65 -2.17 -17.40
C THR A 261 4.13 -3.16 -16.36
N VAL A 262 3.19 -2.74 -15.51
CA VAL A 262 2.53 -3.62 -14.53
C VAL A 262 1.64 -4.67 -15.22
N PHE A 263 0.94 -4.30 -16.31
CA PHE A 263 0.19 -5.22 -17.16
C PHE A 263 1.06 -6.38 -17.68
N ALA A 264 2.30 -6.10 -18.04
CA ALA A 264 3.25 -7.12 -18.45
C ALA A 264 3.74 -7.99 -17.28
N LEU A 265 3.94 -7.40 -16.10
CA LEU A 265 4.53 -8.07 -14.92
C LEU A 265 3.56 -8.97 -14.17
N VAL A 266 2.33 -8.52 -13.95
CA VAL A 266 1.33 -9.28 -13.19
C VAL A 266 1.21 -10.72 -13.66
N PRO A 267 0.99 -11.01 -14.96
CA PRO A 267 0.85 -12.39 -15.40
C PRO A 267 2.15 -13.20 -15.29
N LEU A 268 3.34 -12.59 -15.40
CA LEU A 268 4.60 -13.30 -15.21
C LEU A 268 4.75 -13.77 -13.77
N VAL A 269 4.46 -12.90 -12.81
CA VAL A 269 4.47 -13.25 -11.38
C VAL A 269 3.41 -14.31 -11.06
N LEU A 270 2.24 -14.23 -11.68
CA LEU A 270 1.19 -15.26 -11.54
C LEU A 270 1.65 -16.60 -12.08
N VAL A 271 2.29 -16.65 -13.26
CA VAL A 271 2.86 -17.89 -13.83
C VAL A 271 3.88 -18.50 -12.86
N GLU A 272 4.81 -17.70 -12.32
CA GLU A 272 5.79 -18.21 -11.35
C GLU A 272 5.09 -18.75 -10.09
N GLY A 273 4.04 -18.10 -9.61
CA GLY A 273 3.26 -18.59 -8.46
C GLY A 273 2.56 -19.92 -8.69
N TYR A 274 2.11 -20.19 -9.93
CA TYR A 274 1.43 -21.45 -10.30
C TYR A 274 2.38 -22.60 -10.60
N ARG A 275 3.71 -22.38 -10.70
CA ARG A 275 4.66 -23.47 -10.95
C ARG A 275 4.62 -24.51 -9.84
N LYS A 276 4.66 -25.80 -10.21
CA LYS A 276 4.66 -26.91 -9.25
C LYS A 276 5.74 -26.74 -8.17
N ARG A 277 6.92 -26.23 -8.55
CA ARG A 277 8.06 -25.98 -7.65
C ARG A 277 7.77 -24.97 -6.53
N ASN A 278 6.91 -23.99 -6.80
CA ASN A 278 6.64 -22.88 -5.88
C ASN A 278 5.45 -23.14 -4.95
N ARG A 279 4.80 -24.31 -5.06
CA ARG A 279 3.53 -24.63 -4.37
C ARG A 279 3.59 -24.47 -2.84
N LEU A 280 4.74 -24.68 -2.24
CA LEU A 280 4.96 -24.56 -0.79
C LEU A 280 5.84 -23.36 -0.40
N THR A 281 6.01 -22.39 -1.30
CA THR A 281 6.79 -21.17 -1.07
C THR A 281 5.89 -19.94 -0.99
N LEU A 282 6.43 -18.83 -0.51
CA LEU A 282 5.73 -17.54 -0.51
C LEU A 282 5.32 -17.09 -1.91
N VAL A 283 6.06 -17.54 -2.96
CA VAL A 283 5.75 -17.24 -4.36
C VAL A 283 4.38 -17.79 -4.79
N ALA A 284 3.89 -18.87 -4.16
CA ALA A 284 2.57 -19.44 -4.46
C ALA A 284 1.41 -18.45 -4.27
N CYS A 285 1.56 -17.48 -3.37
CA CYS A 285 0.55 -16.44 -3.12
C CYS A 285 0.68 -15.24 -4.07
N ALA A 286 1.14 -15.46 -5.30
CA ALA A 286 1.48 -14.42 -6.28
C ALA A 286 0.37 -13.38 -6.51
N SER A 287 -0.90 -13.80 -6.58
CA SER A 287 -2.03 -12.88 -6.78
C SER A 287 -2.23 -11.93 -5.59
N VAL A 288 -2.01 -12.41 -4.37
CA VAL A 288 -2.09 -11.58 -3.15
C VAL A 288 -0.94 -10.59 -3.13
N TRP A 289 0.29 -11.05 -3.36
CA TRP A 289 1.46 -10.18 -3.41
C TRP A 289 1.37 -9.11 -4.50
N ALA A 290 0.93 -9.50 -5.72
CA ALA A 290 0.74 -8.54 -6.80
C ALA A 290 -0.36 -7.52 -6.48
N THR A 291 -1.45 -7.92 -5.81
CA THR A 291 -2.51 -7.01 -5.35
C THR A 291 -1.97 -6.04 -4.29
N VAL A 292 -1.27 -6.53 -3.28
CA VAL A 292 -0.63 -5.69 -2.26
C VAL A 292 0.36 -4.71 -2.90
N SER A 293 1.10 -5.15 -3.94
CA SER A 293 2.05 -4.28 -4.66
C SER A 293 1.37 -3.11 -5.36
N ILE A 294 0.20 -3.33 -5.97
CA ILE A 294 -0.57 -2.26 -6.62
C ILE A 294 -1.07 -1.25 -5.57
N MET A 295 -1.46 -1.71 -4.39
CA MET A 295 -1.96 -0.86 -3.31
C MET A 295 -0.86 -0.06 -2.60
N LEU A 296 0.34 -0.63 -2.44
CA LEU A 296 1.44 -0.01 -1.69
C LEU A 296 2.45 0.76 -2.55
N GLY A 297 2.36 0.64 -3.88
CA GLY A 297 3.31 1.18 -4.84
C GLY A 297 4.18 0.08 -5.46
N VAL A 298 4.10 -0.01 -6.77
CA VAL A 298 4.71 -1.10 -7.55
C VAL A 298 6.23 -1.04 -7.54
N GLY A 299 6.82 0.16 -7.53
CA GLY A 299 8.27 0.35 -7.49
C GLY A 299 8.89 -0.10 -6.17
N MET A 300 8.13 -0.06 -5.06
CA MET A 300 8.61 -0.55 -3.77
C MET A 300 8.44 -2.07 -3.62
N ALA A 301 7.30 -2.60 -4.02
CA ALA A 301 6.93 -3.97 -3.67
C ALA A 301 7.41 -5.02 -4.68
N PHE A 302 7.43 -4.76 -5.99
CA PHE A 302 7.90 -5.72 -6.98
C PHE A 302 9.38 -6.11 -6.83
N PRO A 303 10.33 -5.20 -6.51
CA PRO A 303 11.71 -5.60 -6.20
C PRO A 303 11.81 -6.66 -5.12
N ILE A 304 10.98 -6.57 -4.07
CA ILE A 304 10.93 -7.56 -2.98
C ILE A 304 10.43 -8.90 -3.50
N ILE A 305 9.36 -8.90 -4.31
CA ILE A 305 8.82 -10.12 -4.92
C ILE A 305 9.86 -10.80 -5.80
N PHE A 306 10.57 -10.04 -6.63
CA PHE A 306 11.63 -10.58 -7.48
C PHE A 306 12.79 -11.15 -6.68
N ALA A 307 13.18 -10.48 -5.58
CA ALA A 307 14.19 -11.02 -4.68
C ALA A 307 13.76 -12.34 -4.03
N VAL A 308 12.52 -12.44 -3.56
CA VAL A 308 11.96 -13.67 -2.99
C VAL A 308 11.91 -14.79 -4.05
N GLU A 309 11.52 -14.48 -5.28
CA GLU A 309 11.52 -15.45 -6.38
C GLU A 309 12.94 -15.93 -6.70
N CYS A 310 13.91 -15.03 -6.84
CA CYS A 310 15.30 -15.36 -7.09
C CYS A 310 15.89 -16.25 -5.98
N LEU A 311 15.63 -15.94 -4.73
CA LEU A 311 16.08 -16.75 -3.58
C LEU A 311 15.42 -18.13 -3.58
N SER A 312 14.14 -18.21 -3.94
CA SER A 312 13.40 -19.48 -4.01
C SER A 312 13.85 -20.36 -5.17
N SER A 313 14.34 -19.77 -6.28
CA SER A 313 14.75 -20.46 -7.50
C SER A 313 16.24 -20.83 -7.56
N HIS A 314 16.99 -20.69 -6.47
CA HIS A 314 18.44 -20.94 -6.43
C HIS A 314 18.83 -22.39 -6.78
N SER A 315 17.98 -23.37 -6.46
CA SER A 315 18.26 -24.80 -6.72
C SER A 315 18.10 -25.15 -8.21
N SER A 316 19.03 -25.96 -8.76
CA SER A 316 18.93 -26.49 -10.13
C SER A 316 17.68 -27.34 -10.36
N ALA A 317 17.12 -27.96 -9.32
CA ALA A 317 15.84 -28.68 -9.37
C ALA A 317 14.65 -27.80 -9.80
N HIS A 318 14.78 -26.48 -9.74
CA HIS A 318 13.76 -25.55 -10.23
C HIS A 318 13.64 -25.46 -11.76
N PHE A 319 14.63 -25.97 -12.50
CA PHE A 319 14.73 -25.80 -13.94
C PHE A 319 14.43 -27.09 -14.74
N ILE A 320 13.94 -28.13 -14.09
CA ILE A 320 13.55 -29.38 -14.74
C ILE A 320 12.08 -29.33 -15.21
N PRO A 321 11.70 -30.11 -16.25
CA PRO A 321 10.35 -30.06 -16.83
C PRO A 321 9.22 -30.29 -15.83
N THR A 322 9.37 -31.25 -14.92
CA THR A 322 8.35 -31.63 -13.93
C THR A 322 8.01 -30.53 -12.96
N THR A 323 9.01 -29.72 -12.54
CA THR A 323 8.85 -28.63 -11.56
C THR A 323 8.43 -27.32 -12.23
N ARG A 324 8.70 -27.17 -13.53
CA ARG A 324 8.34 -26.03 -14.37
C ARG A 324 6.83 -25.93 -14.59
N ALA A 325 6.15 -27.06 -14.78
CA ALA A 325 4.77 -27.14 -15.26
C ALA A 325 3.79 -26.32 -14.39
N ILE A 326 2.82 -25.69 -15.08
CA ILE A 326 1.67 -25.01 -14.47
C ILE A 326 0.36 -25.74 -14.86
N PRO A 327 -0.76 -25.51 -14.16
CA PRO A 327 -2.04 -26.05 -14.56
C PRO A 327 -2.42 -25.61 -15.99
N LYS A 328 -2.83 -26.55 -16.84
CA LYS A 328 -3.15 -26.26 -18.24
C LYS A 328 -4.19 -25.17 -18.41
N HIS A 329 -5.25 -25.17 -17.60
CA HIS A 329 -6.29 -24.14 -17.65
C HIS A 329 -5.74 -22.72 -17.38
N VAL A 330 -4.69 -22.60 -16.54
CA VAL A 330 -4.03 -21.32 -16.33
C VAL A 330 -3.30 -20.89 -17.61
N ALA A 331 -2.53 -21.80 -18.23
CA ALA A 331 -1.81 -21.50 -19.47
C ALA A 331 -2.75 -21.09 -20.62
N ASP A 332 -3.91 -21.73 -20.72
CA ASP A 332 -4.87 -21.52 -21.82
C ASP A 332 -5.69 -20.23 -21.63
N TYR A 333 -6.12 -19.91 -20.41
CA TYR A 333 -7.03 -18.78 -20.14
C TYR A 333 -6.36 -17.54 -19.57
N LEU A 334 -5.05 -17.56 -19.26
CA LEU A 334 -4.35 -16.43 -18.64
C LEU A 334 -4.44 -15.16 -19.50
N PHE A 335 -4.37 -15.26 -20.84
CA PHE A 335 -4.46 -14.10 -21.71
C PHE A 335 -5.84 -13.43 -21.62
N ILE A 336 -6.93 -14.20 -21.64
CA ILE A 336 -8.30 -13.68 -21.43
C ILE A 336 -8.43 -13.11 -20.03
N GLY A 337 -7.87 -13.79 -19.03
CA GLY A 337 -7.83 -13.32 -17.66
C GLY A 337 -7.21 -11.93 -17.55
N VAL A 338 -6.05 -11.71 -18.18
CA VAL A 338 -5.34 -10.42 -18.17
C VAL A 338 -6.14 -9.34 -18.92
N ILE A 339 -6.75 -9.67 -20.04
CA ILE A 339 -7.58 -8.71 -20.78
C ILE A 339 -8.80 -8.28 -19.95
N LEU A 340 -9.57 -9.23 -19.44
CA LEU A 340 -10.80 -8.91 -18.70
C LEU A 340 -10.55 -8.45 -17.25
N GLY A 341 -9.57 -9.04 -16.57
CA GLY A 341 -9.31 -8.75 -15.15
C GLY A 341 -8.37 -7.56 -14.92
N TYR A 342 -7.55 -7.19 -15.91
CA TYR A 342 -6.63 -6.04 -15.79
C TYR A 342 -6.89 -4.94 -16.82
N ALA A 343 -6.89 -5.27 -18.13
CA ALA A 343 -6.97 -4.26 -19.17
C ALA A 343 -8.33 -3.54 -19.17
N VAL A 344 -9.44 -4.25 -19.00
CA VAL A 344 -10.77 -3.63 -18.97
C VAL A 344 -10.92 -2.66 -17.80
N PRO A 345 -10.64 -3.01 -16.53
CA PRO A 345 -10.66 -2.02 -15.43
C PRO A 345 -9.73 -0.83 -15.68
N THR A 346 -8.52 -1.07 -16.20
CA THR A 346 -7.56 -0.01 -16.52
C THR A 346 -8.09 0.96 -17.56
N LEU A 347 -8.63 0.45 -18.66
CA LEU A 347 -9.22 1.30 -19.73
C LEU A 347 -10.43 2.07 -19.23
N SER A 348 -11.24 1.48 -18.36
CA SER A 348 -12.41 2.15 -17.78
C SER A 348 -12.02 3.41 -16.99
N ILE A 349 -10.85 3.44 -16.35
CA ILE A 349 -10.33 4.62 -15.64
C ILE A 349 -10.20 5.82 -16.58
N PHE A 350 -9.79 5.60 -17.82
CA PHE A 350 -9.44 6.67 -18.75
C PHE A 350 -10.53 6.99 -19.79
N LEU A 351 -11.33 5.98 -20.19
CA LEU A 351 -12.30 6.11 -21.29
C LEU A 351 -13.70 6.55 -20.82
N ILE A 352 -14.02 6.42 -19.54
CA ILE A 352 -15.31 6.77 -19.00
C ILE A 352 -15.23 8.18 -18.39
N ASP A 353 -16.11 9.09 -18.80
CA ASP A 353 -16.10 10.47 -18.30
C ASP A 353 -16.85 10.64 -16.98
N ASP A 354 -17.76 9.73 -16.64
CA ASP A 354 -18.49 9.79 -15.38
C ASP A 354 -17.54 9.69 -14.16
N SER A 355 -17.59 10.69 -13.31
CA SER A 355 -16.71 10.83 -12.13
C SER A 355 -16.85 9.67 -11.14
N VAL A 356 -18.07 9.18 -10.90
CA VAL A 356 -18.33 8.09 -9.95
C VAL A 356 -17.80 6.77 -10.51
N VAL A 357 -18.10 6.49 -11.79
CA VAL A 357 -17.62 5.26 -12.45
C VAL A 357 -16.10 5.25 -12.55
N LYS A 358 -15.47 6.39 -12.81
CA LYS A 358 -14.01 6.53 -12.83
C LYS A 358 -13.39 6.18 -11.47
N GLN A 359 -13.94 6.69 -10.38
CA GLN A 359 -13.49 6.39 -9.02
C GLN A 359 -13.67 4.91 -8.67
N LEU A 360 -14.82 4.31 -9.05
CA LEU A 360 -15.04 2.87 -8.87
C LEU A 360 -14.10 2.03 -9.72
N ALA A 361 -13.74 2.47 -10.94
CA ALA A 361 -12.76 1.78 -11.77
C ALA A 361 -11.36 1.81 -11.14
N ILE A 362 -10.93 2.95 -10.56
CA ILE A 362 -9.67 3.06 -9.81
C ILE A 362 -9.68 2.12 -8.60
N PHE A 363 -10.78 2.06 -7.86
CA PHE A 363 -10.95 1.16 -6.73
C PHE A 363 -10.86 -0.31 -7.15
N LEU A 364 -11.60 -0.72 -8.19
CA LEU A 364 -11.60 -2.09 -8.71
C LEU A 364 -10.23 -2.50 -9.27
N PHE A 365 -9.52 -1.57 -9.90
CA PHE A 365 -8.18 -1.80 -10.43
C PHE A 365 -7.19 -2.28 -9.36
N GLN A 366 -7.36 -1.87 -8.09
CA GLN A 366 -6.51 -2.33 -6.99
C GLN A 366 -6.53 -3.86 -6.82
N PHE A 367 -7.61 -4.50 -7.24
CA PHE A 367 -7.82 -5.95 -7.17
C PHE A 367 -7.52 -6.68 -8.49
N ALA A 368 -6.97 -5.98 -9.49
CA ALA A 368 -6.76 -6.54 -10.83
C ALA A 368 -6.06 -7.92 -10.84
N PRO A 369 -5.00 -8.21 -10.07
CA PRO A 369 -4.39 -9.53 -10.06
C PRO A 369 -5.31 -10.65 -9.56
N ILE A 370 -6.20 -10.34 -8.61
CA ILE A 370 -7.21 -11.29 -8.12
C ILE A 370 -8.30 -11.47 -9.17
N LEU A 371 -8.73 -10.39 -9.82
CA LEU A 371 -9.71 -10.44 -10.92
C LEU A 371 -9.19 -11.28 -12.09
N VAL A 372 -7.92 -11.16 -12.47
CA VAL A 372 -7.27 -11.99 -13.49
C VAL A 372 -7.47 -13.47 -13.18
N ILE A 373 -7.15 -13.90 -11.96
CA ILE A 373 -7.29 -15.30 -11.56
C ILE A 373 -8.76 -15.70 -11.44
N GLY A 374 -9.63 -14.80 -10.99
CA GLY A 374 -11.08 -15.02 -10.97
C GLY A 374 -11.63 -15.35 -12.35
N VAL A 375 -11.24 -14.57 -13.37
CA VAL A 375 -11.63 -14.83 -14.78
C VAL A 375 -11.05 -16.14 -15.29
N VAL A 376 -9.78 -16.45 -15.04
CA VAL A 376 -9.15 -17.72 -15.42
C VAL A 376 -9.92 -18.90 -14.85
N LYS A 377 -10.27 -18.87 -13.57
CA LYS A 377 -11.06 -19.92 -12.91
C LYS A 377 -12.47 -20.01 -13.48
N ALA A 378 -13.13 -18.88 -13.74
CA ALA A 378 -14.46 -18.85 -14.34
C ALA A 378 -14.46 -19.49 -15.73
N CYS A 379 -13.49 -19.17 -16.59
CA CYS A 379 -13.34 -19.80 -17.90
C CYS A 379 -13.10 -21.32 -17.79
N ALA A 380 -12.25 -21.73 -16.86
CA ALA A 380 -11.99 -23.16 -16.61
C ALA A 380 -13.23 -23.90 -16.09
N CYS A 381 -14.08 -23.27 -15.29
CA CYS A 381 -15.35 -23.85 -14.84
C CYS A 381 -16.35 -23.98 -15.99
N LEU A 382 -16.47 -22.98 -16.86
CA LEU A 382 -17.37 -22.97 -18.00
C LEU A 382 -17.00 -24.06 -19.04
N ASP A 383 -15.70 -24.32 -19.22
CA ASP A 383 -15.18 -25.32 -20.13
C ASP A 383 -15.12 -26.74 -19.52
N GLY A 384 -15.55 -26.92 -18.28
CA GLY A 384 -15.54 -28.19 -17.56
C GLY A 384 -14.14 -28.71 -17.20
N THR A 385 -13.07 -28.02 -17.59
CA THR A 385 -11.67 -28.42 -17.33
C THR A 385 -11.28 -28.35 -15.86
N ALA A 386 -12.01 -27.57 -15.07
CA ALA A 386 -11.80 -27.46 -13.63
C ALA A 386 -12.21 -28.75 -12.88
N PHE A 387 -13.15 -29.52 -13.38
CA PHE A 387 -13.70 -30.73 -12.75
C PHE A 387 -12.99 -32.03 -13.18
N GLN A 388 -12.32 -32.06 -14.35
CA GLN A 388 -11.63 -33.25 -14.84
C GLN A 388 -10.46 -33.69 -13.94
N LYS A 389 -9.88 -32.82 -13.18
CA LYS A 389 -8.65 -33.07 -12.40
C LYS A 389 -8.84 -33.80 -11.06
N GLN A 390 -10.04 -33.82 -10.49
CA GLN A 390 -10.29 -34.57 -9.24
C GLN A 390 -10.36 -36.08 -9.43
N THR A 391 -10.56 -36.53 -10.65
CA THR A 391 -10.68 -37.96 -11.00
C THR A 391 -9.38 -38.58 -11.50
N GLU A 392 -8.45 -37.79 -12.06
CA GLU A 392 -7.20 -38.29 -12.66
C GLU A 392 -6.00 -38.35 -11.68
N ASP A 393 -6.02 -37.60 -10.57
CA ASP A 393 -4.91 -37.58 -9.59
C ASP A 393 -4.68 -38.92 -8.86
N HIS A 394 -5.49 -39.96 -9.13
CA HIS A 394 -5.41 -41.24 -8.44
C HIS A 394 -5.02 -42.45 -9.28
N LYS A 395 -4.79 -42.33 -10.60
CA LYS A 395 -4.74 -43.55 -11.41
C LYS A 395 -3.67 -43.75 -12.49
N GLU A 396 -2.72 -42.85 -12.76
CA GLU A 396 -1.66 -43.22 -13.71
C GLU A 396 -0.27 -42.62 -13.38
N PRO A 397 0.83 -43.36 -13.67
CA PRO A 397 2.19 -42.83 -13.59
C PRO A 397 2.35 -41.72 -14.63
N LEU A 398 2.91 -40.59 -14.20
CA LEU A 398 3.23 -39.40 -15.00
C LEU A 398 3.87 -39.78 -16.34
N THR A 399 3.12 -39.62 -17.43
CA THR A 399 3.66 -39.82 -18.78
C THR A 399 4.41 -38.56 -19.21
N LYS A 400 5.39 -38.71 -20.10
CA LYS A 400 6.24 -37.63 -20.63
C LYS A 400 5.41 -36.50 -21.30
N ASP A 401 4.18 -36.77 -21.69
CA ASP A 401 3.24 -35.82 -22.28
C ASP A 401 2.61 -34.85 -21.28
N ASP A 402 2.48 -35.25 -20.01
CA ASP A 402 1.86 -34.41 -18.96
C ASP A 402 2.68 -33.17 -18.62
N ASP A 403 4.01 -33.27 -18.68
CA ASP A 403 4.92 -32.19 -18.32
C ASP A 403 5.06 -31.07 -19.38
N THR A 404 4.48 -31.27 -20.55
CA THR A 404 4.52 -30.35 -21.70
C THR A 404 3.16 -29.84 -22.16
N ARG A 405 2.05 -30.30 -21.56
CA ARG A 405 0.68 -29.92 -21.93
C ARG A 405 0.41 -28.40 -21.81
N ASP A 406 1.07 -27.72 -20.91
CA ASP A 406 0.95 -26.27 -20.70
C ASP A 406 1.84 -25.44 -21.64
N LEU A 407 2.84 -26.07 -22.27
CA LEU A 407 3.89 -25.38 -23.01
C LEU A 407 3.35 -24.59 -24.22
N LEU A 408 2.42 -25.16 -24.98
CA LEU A 408 1.85 -24.48 -26.14
C LEU A 408 1.01 -23.28 -25.73
N GLY A 409 0.18 -23.43 -24.69
CA GLY A 409 -0.61 -22.35 -24.09
C GLY A 409 0.28 -21.20 -23.64
N LEU A 410 1.32 -21.49 -22.84
CA LEU A 410 2.28 -20.50 -22.36
C LEU A 410 3.05 -19.80 -23.49
N LYS A 411 3.51 -20.53 -24.51
CA LYS A 411 4.19 -19.91 -25.66
C LYS A 411 3.28 -18.95 -26.41
N ASN A 412 2.05 -19.33 -26.63
CA ASN A 412 1.05 -18.50 -27.30
C ASN A 412 0.71 -17.28 -26.43
N PHE A 413 0.59 -17.46 -25.12
CA PHE A 413 0.41 -16.38 -24.15
C PHE A 413 1.58 -15.36 -24.23
N TYR A 414 2.83 -15.81 -24.11
CA TYR A 414 3.98 -14.91 -24.15
C TYR A 414 4.12 -14.17 -25.49
N LYS A 415 3.84 -14.84 -26.62
CA LYS A 415 3.86 -14.19 -27.94
C LYS A 415 2.81 -13.08 -28.05
N ARG A 416 1.58 -13.34 -27.57
CA ARG A 416 0.51 -12.33 -27.57
C ARG A 416 0.86 -11.15 -26.66
N MET A 417 1.33 -11.43 -25.45
CA MET A 417 1.75 -10.39 -24.52
C MET A 417 2.93 -9.58 -25.06
N PHE A 418 3.93 -10.23 -25.67
CA PHE A 418 5.02 -9.52 -26.35
C PHE A 418 4.48 -8.54 -27.40
N ALA A 419 3.62 -9.00 -28.30
CA ALA A 419 3.06 -8.16 -29.35
C ALA A 419 2.28 -6.97 -28.79
N VAL A 420 1.40 -7.21 -27.80
CA VAL A 420 0.59 -6.16 -27.18
C VAL A 420 1.49 -5.15 -26.45
N CYS A 421 2.40 -5.61 -25.60
CA CYS A 421 3.27 -4.73 -24.82
C CYS A 421 4.21 -3.90 -25.70
N ALA A 422 4.79 -4.52 -26.75
CA ALA A 422 5.66 -3.81 -27.71
C ALA A 422 4.87 -2.75 -28.49
N SER A 423 3.69 -3.08 -28.99
CA SER A 423 2.84 -2.12 -29.72
C SER A 423 2.48 -0.91 -28.86
N ILE A 424 2.08 -1.13 -27.60
CA ILE A 424 1.73 -0.05 -26.68
C ILE A 424 2.97 0.75 -26.29
N HIS A 425 4.12 0.10 -26.06
CA HIS A 425 5.39 0.78 -25.81
C HIS A 425 5.74 1.76 -26.95
N PHE A 426 5.73 1.28 -28.20
CA PHE A 426 6.00 2.14 -29.36
C PHE A 426 5.00 3.31 -29.46
N LEU A 427 3.71 3.05 -29.23
CA LEU A 427 2.69 4.09 -29.26
C LEU A 427 2.96 5.17 -28.20
N ILE A 428 3.22 4.78 -26.96
CA ILE A 428 3.47 5.73 -25.87
C ILE A 428 4.77 6.51 -26.12
N ILE A 429 5.87 5.83 -26.48
CA ILE A 429 7.16 6.49 -26.76
C ILE A 429 7.02 7.46 -27.93
N ALA A 430 6.35 7.07 -29.03
CA ALA A 430 6.10 7.95 -30.15
C ALA A 430 5.28 9.18 -29.73
N THR A 431 4.23 8.98 -28.93
CA THR A 431 3.41 10.10 -28.41
C THR A 431 4.25 11.02 -27.52
N MET A 432 5.08 10.47 -26.63
CA MET A 432 5.98 11.26 -25.77
C MET A 432 6.95 12.12 -26.60
N LEU A 433 7.53 11.57 -27.65
CA LEU A 433 8.45 12.29 -28.51
C LEU A 433 7.75 13.38 -29.35
N ILE A 434 6.58 13.07 -29.90
CA ILE A 434 5.79 14.03 -30.72
C ILE A 434 5.29 15.19 -29.87
N THR A 435 4.79 14.93 -28.67
CA THR A 435 4.16 15.97 -27.84
C THR A 435 5.15 16.81 -27.07
N ASN A 436 6.30 16.25 -26.64
CA ASN A 436 7.18 16.94 -25.69
C ASN A 436 8.65 16.98 -26.12
N GLY A 437 9.04 16.33 -27.21
CA GLY A 437 10.39 16.36 -27.78
C GLY A 437 11.51 15.72 -26.94
N SER A 438 11.21 15.22 -25.73
CA SER A 438 12.23 14.64 -24.83
C SER A 438 11.65 13.57 -23.90
N LEU A 439 12.26 12.39 -23.89
CA LEU A 439 11.91 11.29 -23.00
C LEU A 439 12.31 11.54 -21.54
N SER A 440 13.35 12.37 -21.33
CA SER A 440 13.82 12.65 -19.97
C SER A 440 12.78 13.29 -19.06
N ARG A 441 11.81 14.00 -19.64
CA ARG A 441 10.71 14.64 -18.90
C ARG A 441 9.76 13.62 -18.26
N PHE A 442 9.65 12.42 -18.84
CA PHE A 442 8.72 11.38 -18.38
C PHE A 442 9.37 10.39 -17.43
N PHE A 443 10.66 10.07 -17.66
CA PHE A 443 11.36 9.03 -16.90
C PHE A 443 12.25 9.59 -15.79
N LEU A 444 12.68 10.87 -15.86
CA LEU A 444 13.56 11.42 -14.84
C LEU A 444 12.78 12.41 -13.97
N PRO A 445 12.58 12.09 -12.69
CA PRO A 445 12.00 13.03 -11.74
C PRO A 445 12.89 14.29 -11.69
N ARG A 446 12.33 15.43 -12.02
CA ARG A 446 13.00 16.72 -11.94
C ARG A 446 12.57 17.43 -10.68
N ASN A 447 13.50 18.15 -10.07
CA ASN A 447 13.20 18.98 -8.91
C ASN A 447 12.60 18.17 -7.74
N ILE A 448 13.23 17.04 -7.41
CA ILE A 448 12.81 16.15 -6.32
C ILE A 448 12.79 16.90 -4.97
N TYR A 449 13.60 17.96 -4.86
CA TYR A 449 13.73 18.77 -3.66
C TYR A 449 12.78 19.99 -3.66
N ASP A 450 12.06 20.24 -4.77
CA ASP A 450 11.08 21.31 -4.78
C ASP A 450 9.83 20.93 -3.99
N THR A 451 9.24 21.92 -3.36
CA THR A 451 7.97 21.74 -2.66
C THR A 451 6.87 21.27 -3.60
N VAL A 452 6.19 20.19 -3.24
CA VAL A 452 5.03 19.71 -3.99
C VAL A 452 3.83 20.58 -3.66
N ASN A 453 3.47 21.47 -4.59
CA ASN A 453 2.41 22.46 -4.38
C ASN A 453 1.02 21.95 -4.80
N SER A 454 0.93 20.77 -5.42
CA SER A 454 -0.34 20.17 -5.84
C SER A 454 -0.28 18.66 -5.85
N LEU A 455 -1.44 18.02 -5.62
CA LEU A 455 -1.59 16.58 -5.69
C LEU A 455 -1.19 16.02 -7.08
N ALA A 456 -1.54 16.73 -8.15
CA ALA A 456 -1.18 16.33 -9.52
C ALA A 456 0.35 16.27 -9.71
N ARG A 457 1.10 17.25 -9.19
CA ARG A 457 2.56 17.24 -9.27
C ARG A 457 3.19 16.16 -8.42
N GLY A 458 2.65 15.94 -7.22
CA GLY A 458 3.12 14.88 -6.33
C GLY A 458 2.89 13.49 -6.90
N SER A 459 1.71 13.22 -7.45
CA SER A 459 1.42 11.94 -8.10
C SER A 459 2.28 11.73 -9.36
N GLU A 460 2.54 12.77 -10.16
CA GLU A 460 3.46 12.68 -11.30
C GLU A 460 4.86 12.23 -10.89
N LEU A 461 5.47 12.88 -9.87
CA LEU A 461 6.79 12.53 -9.36
C LEU A 461 6.84 11.10 -8.82
N PHE A 462 5.81 10.69 -8.10
CA PHE A 462 5.70 9.33 -7.56
C PHE A 462 5.65 8.30 -8.70
N PHE A 463 4.81 8.49 -9.71
CA PHE A 463 4.70 7.58 -10.84
C PHE A 463 5.99 7.54 -11.68
N GLN A 464 6.70 8.66 -11.82
CA GLN A 464 8.02 8.67 -12.46
C GLN A 464 9.03 7.81 -11.69
N ALA A 465 9.07 7.96 -10.37
CA ALA A 465 9.95 7.16 -9.51
C ALA A 465 9.59 5.66 -9.60
N ASP A 466 8.30 5.33 -9.53
CA ASP A 466 7.81 3.96 -9.66
C ASP A 466 8.21 3.32 -10.99
N VAL A 467 8.06 4.05 -12.12
CA VAL A 467 8.49 3.56 -13.45
C VAL A 467 9.98 3.24 -13.47
N VAL A 468 10.82 4.16 -12.97
CA VAL A 468 12.29 3.99 -12.98
C VAL A 468 12.70 2.78 -12.14
N VAL A 469 12.23 2.72 -10.89
CA VAL A 469 12.57 1.63 -9.98
C VAL A 469 12.06 0.29 -10.50
N LEU A 470 10.84 0.26 -11.05
CA LEU A 470 10.26 -0.94 -11.63
C LEU A 470 11.05 -1.43 -12.84
N CYS A 471 11.41 -0.55 -13.78
CA CYS A 471 12.21 -0.90 -14.96
C CYS A 471 13.61 -1.42 -14.56
N LEU A 472 14.27 -0.79 -13.58
CA LEU A 472 15.55 -1.26 -13.05
C LEU A 472 15.42 -2.64 -12.40
N SER A 473 14.37 -2.86 -11.63
CA SER A 473 14.11 -4.15 -10.98
C SER A 473 13.85 -5.25 -12.00
N MET A 474 13.10 -4.95 -13.08
CA MET A 474 12.88 -5.87 -14.21
C MET A 474 14.19 -6.21 -14.92
N ALA A 475 15.06 -5.21 -15.10
CA ALA A 475 16.38 -5.42 -15.72
C ALA A 475 17.24 -6.37 -14.89
N VAL A 476 17.24 -6.21 -13.57
CA VAL A 476 17.94 -7.11 -12.63
C VAL A 476 17.33 -8.51 -12.67
N TRP A 477 15.99 -8.62 -12.54
CA TRP A 477 15.29 -9.90 -12.52
C TRP A 477 15.50 -10.71 -13.82
N GLY A 478 15.40 -10.06 -14.97
CA GLY A 478 15.67 -10.69 -16.26
C GLY A 478 17.14 -11.11 -16.40
N SER A 479 18.09 -10.30 -15.90
CA SER A 479 19.52 -10.63 -15.91
C SER A 479 19.83 -11.84 -15.05
N VAL A 480 19.25 -11.95 -13.87
CA VAL A 480 19.36 -13.12 -12.99
C VAL A 480 18.77 -14.36 -13.67
N ALA A 481 17.61 -14.24 -14.32
CA ALA A 481 16.99 -15.35 -15.04
C ALA A 481 17.88 -15.87 -16.19
N ILE A 482 18.58 -14.99 -16.91
CA ILE A 482 19.54 -15.37 -17.95
C ILE A 482 20.74 -16.09 -17.33
N PHE A 483 21.28 -15.55 -16.25
CA PHE A 483 22.41 -16.17 -15.53
C PHE A 483 22.04 -17.55 -15.01
N ASP A 484 20.84 -17.72 -14.47
CA ASP A 484 20.34 -19.01 -13.97
C ASP A 484 20.23 -20.07 -15.07
N VAL A 485 19.74 -19.70 -16.25
CA VAL A 485 19.69 -20.59 -17.41
C VAL A 485 21.09 -21.05 -17.83
N TYR A 486 22.07 -20.17 -17.76
CA TYR A 486 23.47 -20.51 -18.09
C TYR A 486 24.09 -21.40 -17.00
N ARG A 487 24.03 -21.02 -15.71
CA ARG A 487 24.64 -21.81 -14.61
C ARG A 487 24.07 -23.21 -14.46
N THR A 488 22.82 -23.42 -14.89
CA THR A 488 22.17 -24.73 -14.88
C THR A 488 22.46 -25.55 -16.14
N GLY A 489 23.25 -25.03 -17.07
CA GLY A 489 23.64 -25.72 -18.30
C GLY A 489 22.52 -25.85 -19.33
N LEU A 490 21.42 -25.12 -19.17
CA LEU A 490 20.29 -25.14 -20.12
C LEU A 490 20.59 -24.40 -21.42
N SER A 491 21.55 -23.47 -21.41
CA SER A 491 21.97 -22.71 -22.57
C SER A 491 23.49 -22.46 -22.57
N ASN A 492 24.07 -22.46 -23.76
CA ASN A 492 25.48 -22.10 -23.98
C ASN A 492 25.67 -20.59 -24.25
N VAL A 493 24.61 -19.78 -24.22
CA VAL A 493 24.70 -18.34 -24.39
C VAL A 493 25.44 -17.75 -23.20
N LYS A 494 26.55 -17.03 -23.47
CA LYS A 494 27.31 -16.36 -22.42
C LYS A 494 26.41 -15.34 -21.69
N PRO A 495 26.44 -15.29 -20.36
CA PRO A 495 25.56 -14.42 -19.58
C PRO A 495 25.62 -12.95 -20.02
N LEU A 496 26.82 -12.41 -20.23
CA LEU A 496 27.00 -11.02 -20.64
C LEU A 496 26.34 -10.71 -21.98
N ASP A 497 26.45 -11.61 -22.97
CA ASP A 497 25.86 -11.42 -24.30
C ASP A 497 24.32 -11.48 -24.21
N GLY A 498 23.81 -12.43 -23.43
CA GLY A 498 22.36 -12.57 -23.20
C GLY A 498 21.78 -11.39 -22.46
N ILE A 499 22.45 -10.91 -21.40
CA ILE A 499 22.04 -9.73 -20.62
C ILE A 499 22.10 -8.48 -21.50
N ALA A 500 23.17 -8.28 -22.27
CA ALA A 500 23.28 -7.14 -23.17
C ALA A 500 22.13 -7.12 -24.19
N LEU A 501 21.85 -8.27 -24.83
CA LEU A 501 20.73 -8.38 -25.76
C LEU A 501 19.37 -8.08 -25.10
N PHE A 502 19.15 -8.59 -23.88
CA PHE A 502 17.93 -8.34 -23.12
C PHE A 502 17.77 -6.85 -22.75
N LEU A 503 18.84 -6.19 -22.27
CA LEU A 503 18.79 -4.77 -21.91
C LEU A 503 18.57 -3.87 -23.13
N VAL A 504 19.25 -4.13 -24.24
CA VAL A 504 19.02 -3.42 -25.50
C VAL A 504 17.61 -3.67 -26.02
N GLY A 505 17.15 -4.92 -25.98
CA GLY A 505 15.77 -5.28 -26.33
C GLY A 505 14.76 -4.54 -25.44
N SER A 506 15.03 -4.42 -24.15
CA SER A 506 14.15 -3.70 -23.21
C SER A 506 14.00 -2.20 -23.56
N VAL A 507 15.04 -1.58 -24.09
CA VAL A 507 14.94 -0.19 -24.57
C VAL A 507 14.17 -0.10 -25.87
N ILE A 508 14.35 -1.06 -26.80
CA ILE A 508 13.77 -1.01 -28.16
C ILE A 508 12.29 -1.38 -28.14
N VAL A 509 11.92 -2.53 -27.54
CA VAL A 509 10.54 -3.05 -27.57
C VAL A 509 9.78 -2.85 -26.27
N GLY A 510 10.43 -2.26 -25.28
CA GLY A 510 9.91 -2.05 -23.93
C GLY A 510 10.24 -3.20 -22.97
N PRO A 511 10.42 -2.88 -21.67
CA PRO A 511 10.86 -3.85 -20.67
C PRO A 511 9.88 -5.00 -20.48
N GLY A 512 8.57 -4.73 -20.56
CA GLY A 512 7.52 -5.75 -20.46
C GLY A 512 7.56 -6.75 -21.62
N ALA A 513 7.69 -6.26 -22.86
CA ALA A 513 7.81 -7.13 -24.05
C ALA A 513 9.09 -7.97 -23.98
N ALA A 514 10.22 -7.35 -23.64
CA ALA A 514 11.50 -8.04 -23.52
C ALA A 514 11.47 -9.18 -22.49
N LEU A 515 10.79 -8.98 -21.35
CA LEU A 515 10.59 -10.03 -20.35
C LEU A 515 9.73 -11.18 -20.89
N HIS A 516 8.64 -10.90 -21.61
CA HIS A 516 7.83 -11.97 -22.21
C HIS A 516 8.60 -12.78 -23.25
N ALA A 517 9.47 -12.13 -24.05
CA ALA A 517 10.37 -12.83 -24.96
C ALA A 517 11.37 -13.71 -24.21
N LEU A 518 11.95 -13.19 -23.13
CA LEU A 518 12.89 -13.93 -22.28
C LEU A 518 12.21 -15.13 -21.62
N TRP A 519 11.00 -14.97 -21.07
CA TRP A 519 10.25 -16.08 -20.48
C TRP A 519 9.86 -17.15 -21.51
N ALA A 520 9.46 -16.74 -22.72
CA ALA A 520 9.19 -17.70 -23.80
C ALA A 520 10.44 -18.52 -24.18
N TRP A 521 11.62 -17.89 -24.22
CA TRP A 521 12.89 -18.56 -24.44
C TRP A 521 13.24 -19.51 -23.29
N ARG A 522 13.15 -19.06 -22.05
CA ARG A 522 13.40 -19.83 -20.82
C ARG A 522 12.48 -21.07 -20.76
N GLU A 523 11.17 -20.92 -21.03
CA GLU A 523 10.22 -22.04 -21.09
C GLU A 523 10.63 -23.11 -22.10
N THR A 524 11.09 -22.66 -23.27
CA THR A 524 11.50 -23.57 -24.33
C THR A 524 12.72 -24.41 -23.92
N LEU A 525 13.65 -23.81 -23.19
CA LEU A 525 14.84 -24.50 -22.69
C LEU A 525 14.51 -25.47 -21.56
N MET A 526 13.76 -25.05 -20.57
CA MET A 526 13.33 -25.90 -19.46
C MET A 526 12.53 -27.12 -19.90
N ALA A 527 11.70 -26.98 -20.93
CA ALA A 527 10.90 -28.09 -21.48
C ALA A 527 11.73 -29.10 -22.31
N LYS A 528 12.87 -28.71 -22.85
CA LYS A 528 13.75 -29.57 -23.67
C LYS A 528 14.68 -30.45 -22.83
N THR A 529 14.82 -30.22 -21.56
CA THR A 529 15.71 -30.97 -20.67
C THR A 529 15.17 -32.40 -20.53
N SER A 530 15.76 -33.34 -21.26
CA SER A 530 15.36 -34.74 -21.18
C SER A 530 15.88 -35.38 -19.90
N PHE A 531 15.10 -36.28 -19.31
CA PHE A 531 15.42 -37.10 -18.11
C PHE A 531 16.71 -37.93 -18.23
N GLY A 532 17.34 -38.00 -19.42
CA GLY A 532 18.46 -38.89 -19.71
C GLY A 532 19.86 -38.38 -19.30
N ARG A 533 20.03 -37.17 -18.80
CA ARG A 533 21.36 -36.63 -18.43
C ARG A 533 21.65 -36.54 -16.92
N VAL A 534 20.73 -36.92 -16.06
CA VAL A 534 20.92 -36.86 -14.58
C VAL A 534 21.68 -38.09 -14.06
N ASN A 535 21.89 -39.14 -14.85
CA ASN A 535 22.61 -40.35 -14.43
C ASN A 535 24.08 -40.40 -14.88
N GLU A 536 24.66 -39.33 -15.39
CA GLU A 536 26.07 -39.30 -15.83
C GLU A 536 26.88 -38.12 -15.26
N VAL A 537 26.56 -37.68 -14.03
CA VAL A 537 27.49 -36.82 -13.26
C VAL A 537 27.55 -37.28 -11.81
#